data_4ab834251e451cc0223bc65922f7919e
#
_entry.id   4ab834251e451cc0223bc65922f7919e
#
_cell.length_a   1.000
_cell.length_b   1.000
_cell.length_c   1.000
_cell.angle_alpha   90.00
_cell.angle_beta   90.00
_cell.angle_gamma   90.00
#
_symmetry.space_group_name_H-M   'P 1'
#
loop_
_entity.id
_entity.type
_entity.pdbx_description
1 polymer ?
#
loop_
_entity_poly.entity_id
_entity_poly.type
_entity_poly.pdbx_seq_one_letter_code
_entity_poly.pdbx_strand_id
1 'polypeptide(L)'
;MLRVVVLVSGGGTNLQAIIDAIAAGKVTNAQIVGVISNNKTVKSLERARNAGIPAVCVSPKDYESREVFNDALLAKVKEFTPDLIVLAGYLVVIPPEMIKKYKNRIINI
;
A
#
# COMPACT_ATOMS: atom_id res chain seq x y z
N MET A 1 8.77 -3.01 15.74
CA MET A 1 7.47 -3.31 15.13
C MET A 1 7.61 -3.26 13.61
N LEU A 2 7.11 -4.27 12.93
CA LEU A 2 7.20 -4.36 11.48
C LEU A 2 6.35 -3.25 10.82
N ARG A 3 6.97 -2.47 9.95
CA ARG A 3 6.29 -1.37 9.25
C ARG A 3 5.74 -1.90 7.93
N VAL A 4 4.44 -1.83 7.76
CA VAL A 4 3.73 -2.38 6.60
C VAL A 4 3.12 -1.27 5.76
N VAL A 5 3.36 -1.30 4.46
CA VAL A 5 2.66 -0.48 3.47
C VAL A 5 1.74 -1.39 2.67
N VAL A 6 0.49 -1.00 2.49
CA VAL A 6 -0.49 -1.78 1.73
C VAL A 6 -0.84 -1.04 0.45
N LEU A 7 -0.70 -1.71 -0.69
CA LEU A 7 -1.10 -1.19 -1.99
C LEU A 7 -2.45 -1.79 -2.39
N VAL A 8 -3.38 -0.95 -2.79
CA VAL A 8 -4.76 -1.34 -3.09
C VAL A 8 -5.25 -0.73 -4.40
N SER A 9 -6.27 -1.34 -5.00
CA SER A 9 -6.93 -0.78 -6.20
C SER A 9 -8.42 -0.58 -6.01
N GLY A 10 -9.07 -1.38 -5.17
CA GLY A 10 -10.52 -1.42 -5.06
C GLY A 10 -11.06 -1.12 -3.68
N GLY A 11 -12.08 -1.88 -3.27
CA GLY A 11 -12.85 -1.63 -2.06
C GLY A 11 -12.12 -1.85 -0.74
N GLY A 12 -11.08 -2.67 -0.73
CA GLY A 12 -10.22 -2.84 0.43
C GLY A 12 -10.73 -3.79 1.50
N THR A 13 -11.46 -4.84 1.12
CA THR A 13 -11.91 -5.83 2.10
C THR A 13 -10.75 -6.58 2.73
N ASN A 14 -9.71 -6.88 1.95
CA ASN A 14 -8.50 -7.50 2.48
C ASN A 14 -7.73 -6.52 3.39
N LEU A 15 -7.68 -5.26 3.00
CA LEU A 15 -7.10 -4.22 3.84
C LEU A 15 -7.84 -4.12 5.17
N GLN A 16 -9.17 -4.11 5.14
CA GLN A 16 -9.98 -4.04 6.36
C GLN A 16 -9.71 -5.24 7.27
N ALA A 17 -9.57 -6.42 6.69
CA ALA A 17 -9.25 -7.62 7.47
C ALA A 17 -7.92 -7.49 8.21
N ILE A 18 -6.92 -6.90 7.57
CA ILE A 18 -5.61 -6.66 8.20
C ILE A 18 -5.76 -5.63 9.32
N ILE A 19 -6.46 -4.53 9.06
CA ILE A 19 -6.72 -3.49 10.06
C ILE A 19 -7.40 -4.09 11.28
N ASP A 20 -8.44 -4.88 11.07
CA ASP A 20 -9.20 -5.50 12.13
C ASP A 20 -8.38 -6.51 12.94
N ALA A 21 -7.54 -7.29 12.27
CA ALA A 21 -6.66 -8.26 12.94
C ALA A 21 -5.66 -7.58 13.86
N ILE A 22 -5.11 -6.46 13.43
CA ILE A 22 -4.17 -5.67 14.24
C ILE A 22 -4.92 -5.04 15.42
N ALA A 23 -6.09 -4.46 15.17
CA ALA A 23 -6.88 -3.83 16.22
C ALA A 23 -7.36 -4.84 17.29
N ALA A 24 -7.66 -6.07 16.87
CA ALA A 24 -8.09 -7.14 17.77
C ALA A 24 -6.93 -7.81 18.53
N GLY A 25 -5.70 -7.40 18.29
CA GLY A 25 -4.54 -7.98 18.94
C GLY A 25 -4.11 -9.33 18.40
N LYS A 26 -4.66 -9.75 17.26
CA LYS A 26 -4.26 -11.01 16.62
C LYS A 26 -2.90 -10.90 15.93
N VAL A 27 -2.54 -9.70 15.51
CA VAL A 27 -1.23 -9.38 14.93
C VAL A 27 -0.62 -8.30 15.81
N THR A 28 0.43 -8.63 16.53
CA THR A 28 0.99 -7.75 17.56
C THR A 28 2.31 -7.09 17.19
N ASN A 29 2.98 -7.59 16.16
CA ASN A 29 4.32 -7.13 15.80
C ASN A 29 4.34 -6.29 14.52
N ALA A 30 3.18 -5.86 14.04
CA ALA A 30 3.07 -5.12 12.79
C ALA A 30 2.18 -3.91 12.93
N GLN A 31 2.48 -2.91 12.12
CA GLN A 31 1.73 -1.65 12.07
C GLN A 31 1.63 -1.25 10.61
N ILE A 32 0.43 -0.89 10.16
CA ILE A 32 0.25 -0.33 8.81
C ILE A 32 0.64 1.14 8.88
N VAL A 33 1.71 1.50 8.19
CA VAL A 33 2.22 2.88 8.22
C VAL A 33 1.73 3.71 7.04
N GLY A 34 1.19 3.08 6.01
CA GLY A 34 0.65 3.78 4.86
C GLY A 34 -0.16 2.87 3.97
N VAL A 35 -1.13 3.47 3.29
CA VAL A 35 -1.95 2.80 2.27
C VAL A 35 -1.86 3.63 1.00
N ILE A 36 -1.55 2.99 -0.11
CA ILE A 36 -1.44 3.64 -1.42
C ILE A 36 -2.43 2.99 -2.36
N SER A 37 -3.30 3.79 -2.97
CA SER A 37 -4.23 3.33 -4.01
C SER A 37 -3.85 3.93 -5.34
N ASN A 38 -4.13 3.19 -6.43
CA ASN A 38 -4.03 3.74 -7.78
C ASN A 38 -5.32 4.43 -8.23
N ASN A 39 -6.36 4.44 -7.40
CA ASN A 39 -7.64 5.11 -7.65
C ASN A 39 -7.95 6.12 -6.55
N LYS A 40 -8.48 7.29 -6.94
CA LYS A 40 -8.76 8.38 -6.00
C LYS A 40 -10.02 8.18 -5.16
N THR A 41 -11.03 7.54 -5.70
CA THR A 41 -12.36 7.49 -5.10
C THR A 41 -12.74 6.10 -4.61
N VAL A 42 -11.79 5.39 -4.01
CA VAL A 42 -12.06 4.04 -3.55
C VAL A 42 -12.24 3.98 -2.05
N LYS A 43 -13.05 3.02 -1.64
CA LYS A 43 -13.36 2.78 -0.24
C LYS A 43 -12.12 2.39 0.58
N SER A 44 -11.10 1.82 -0.05
CA SER A 44 -9.83 1.49 0.62
C SER A 44 -9.21 2.68 1.33
N LEU A 45 -9.19 3.85 0.65
CA LEU A 45 -8.62 5.05 1.25
C LEU A 45 -9.45 5.54 2.43
N GLU A 46 -10.77 5.44 2.33
CA GLU A 46 -11.67 5.77 3.42
C GLU A 46 -11.46 4.86 4.62
N ARG A 47 -11.33 3.54 4.37
CA ARG A 47 -11.07 2.56 5.44
C ARG A 47 -9.78 2.87 6.19
N ALA A 48 -8.73 3.23 5.45
CA ALA A 48 -7.45 3.59 6.06
C ALA A 48 -7.57 4.85 6.90
N ARG A 49 -8.21 5.89 6.35
CA ARG A 49 -8.38 7.16 7.07
C ARG A 49 -9.21 6.98 8.33
N ASN A 50 -10.25 6.17 8.28
CA ASN A 50 -11.09 5.89 9.45
C ASN A 50 -10.31 5.15 10.55
N ALA A 51 -9.26 4.43 10.18
CA ALA A 51 -8.38 3.74 11.11
C ALA A 51 -7.19 4.59 11.55
N GLY A 52 -7.13 5.85 11.13
CA GLY A 52 -6.02 6.75 11.46
C GLY A 52 -4.73 6.46 10.71
N ILE A 53 -4.82 5.77 9.57
CA ILE A 53 -3.65 5.39 8.77
C ILE A 53 -3.49 6.38 7.61
N PRO A 54 -2.28 6.91 7.37
CA PRO A 54 -2.03 7.76 6.21
C PRO A 54 -2.41 7.04 4.92
N ALA A 55 -3.21 7.68 4.08
CA ALA A 55 -3.71 7.10 2.85
C ALA A 55 -3.56 8.09 1.70
N VAL A 56 -2.93 7.65 0.62
CA VAL A 56 -2.67 8.49 -0.54
C VAL A 56 -3.02 7.77 -1.83
N CYS A 57 -3.24 8.56 -2.87
CA CYS A 57 -3.44 8.04 -4.22
C CYS A 57 -2.22 8.35 -5.08
N VAL A 58 -1.68 7.33 -5.74
CA VAL A 58 -0.67 7.48 -6.77
C VAL A 58 -1.21 6.76 -8.00
N SER A 59 -1.80 7.54 -8.92
CA SER A 59 -2.51 7.00 -10.07
C SER A 59 -1.70 7.13 -11.36
N PRO A 60 -1.64 6.08 -12.20
CA PRO A 60 -0.99 6.20 -13.52
C PRO A 60 -1.56 7.31 -14.38
N LYS A 61 -2.83 7.69 -14.16
CA LYS A 61 -3.50 8.74 -14.92
C LYS A 61 -2.98 10.14 -14.62
N ASP A 62 -2.31 10.33 -13.51
CA ASP A 62 -1.81 11.64 -13.08
C ASP A 62 -0.40 11.93 -13.61
N TYR A 63 0.20 11.00 -14.33
CA TYR A 63 1.58 11.13 -14.82
C TYR A 63 1.63 10.94 -16.33
N GLU A 64 2.58 11.61 -16.97
CA GLU A 64 2.69 11.62 -18.41
C GLU A 64 3.19 10.31 -19.02
N SER A 65 3.87 9.48 -18.23
CA SER A 65 4.39 8.20 -18.68
C SER A 65 4.38 7.18 -17.56
N ARG A 66 4.51 5.91 -17.95
CA ARG A 66 4.61 4.81 -17.00
C ARG A 66 5.86 4.95 -16.13
N GLU A 67 6.94 5.39 -16.74
CA GLU A 67 8.22 5.58 -16.04
C GLU A 67 8.09 6.64 -14.94
N VAL A 68 7.47 7.78 -15.24
CA VAL A 68 7.25 8.84 -14.25
C VAL A 68 6.34 8.36 -13.13
N PHE A 69 5.28 7.62 -13.48
CA PHE A 69 4.41 7.02 -12.47
C PHE A 69 5.18 6.05 -11.56
N ASN A 70 5.99 5.17 -12.16
CA ASN A 70 6.77 4.19 -11.41
C ASN A 70 7.72 4.87 -10.42
N ASP A 71 8.36 5.95 -10.85
CA ASP A 71 9.27 6.72 -9.98
C ASP A 71 8.50 7.36 -8.83
N ALA A 72 7.32 7.91 -9.10
CA ALA A 72 6.47 8.53 -8.08
C ALA A 72 5.98 7.49 -7.06
N LEU A 73 5.58 6.31 -7.53
CA LEU A 73 5.15 5.23 -6.64
C LEU A 73 6.28 4.79 -5.73
N LEU A 74 7.46 4.56 -6.29
CA LEU A 74 8.63 4.14 -5.51
C LEU A 74 9.01 5.20 -4.48
N ALA A 75 8.99 6.48 -4.87
CA ALA A 75 9.30 7.57 -3.95
C ALA A 75 8.31 7.61 -2.78
N LYS A 76 7.02 7.42 -3.04
CA LYS A 76 6.01 7.41 -2.00
C LYS A 76 6.17 6.23 -1.05
N VAL A 77 6.46 5.06 -1.58
CA VAL A 77 6.73 3.88 -0.76
C VAL A 77 7.93 4.12 0.15
N LYS A 78 9.00 4.72 -0.39
CA LYS A 78 10.20 5.03 0.40
C LYS A 78 9.91 5.99 1.54
N GLU A 79 9.01 6.94 1.35
CA GLU A 79 8.64 7.89 2.40
C GLU A 79 8.09 7.20 3.64
N PHE A 80 7.39 6.10 3.44
CA PHE A 80 6.82 5.33 4.55
C PHE A 80 7.83 4.40 5.23
N THR A 81 9.00 4.23 4.64
CA THR A 81 10.05 3.34 5.17
C THR A 81 9.52 1.96 5.58
N PRO A 82 8.91 1.20 4.66
CA PRO A 82 8.31 -0.08 5.02
C PRO A 82 9.35 -1.19 5.19
N ASP A 83 9.04 -2.13 6.07
CA ASP A 83 9.73 -3.40 6.17
C ASP A 83 9.08 -4.44 5.28
N LEU A 84 7.78 -4.28 5.01
CA LEU A 84 6.97 -5.20 4.21
C LEU A 84 5.97 -4.43 3.37
N ILE A 85 5.83 -4.85 2.12
CA ILE A 85 4.82 -4.31 1.21
C ILE A 85 3.79 -5.41 0.96
N VAL A 86 2.52 -5.11 1.19
CA VAL A 86 1.41 -6.04 0.95
C VAL A 86 0.58 -5.54 -0.24
N LEU A 87 0.41 -6.39 -1.22
CA LEU A 87 -0.46 -6.10 -2.36
C LEU A 87 -1.83 -6.70 -2.05
N ALA A 88 -2.78 -5.86 -1.69
CA ALA A 88 -4.12 -6.29 -1.31
C ALA A 88 -5.09 -5.97 -2.45
N GLY A 89 -5.11 -6.82 -3.46
CA GLY A 89 -5.90 -6.60 -4.66
C GLY A 89 -5.36 -5.48 -5.53
N TYR A 90 -4.08 -5.21 -5.49
CA TYR A 90 -3.46 -4.16 -6.30
C TYR A 90 -3.32 -4.66 -7.74
N LEU A 91 -3.92 -3.93 -8.69
CA LEU A 91 -4.01 -4.36 -10.09
C LEU A 91 -2.94 -3.76 -10.99
N VAL A 92 -2.14 -2.85 -10.49
CA VAL A 92 -1.07 -2.23 -11.26
C VAL A 92 0.19 -3.08 -11.16
N VAL A 93 0.91 -3.22 -12.26
CA VAL A 93 2.16 -4.00 -12.28
C VAL A 93 3.21 -3.28 -11.45
N ILE A 94 3.85 -4.02 -10.55
CA ILE A 94 4.90 -3.47 -9.69
C ILE A 94 6.16 -3.17 -10.51
N PRO A 95 6.75 -1.97 -10.36
CA PRO A 95 7.98 -1.64 -11.08
C PRO A 95 9.14 -2.58 -10.73
N PRO A 96 9.95 -2.96 -11.72
CA PRO A 96 11.12 -3.82 -11.46
C PRO A 96 12.05 -3.29 -10.38
N GLU A 97 12.22 -1.99 -10.30
CA GLU A 97 13.09 -1.36 -9.30
C GLU A 97 12.56 -1.50 -7.88
N MET A 98 11.23 -1.50 -7.73
CA MET A 98 10.61 -1.75 -6.44
C MET A 98 10.80 -3.21 -6.02
N ILE A 99 10.64 -4.15 -6.96
CA ILE A 99 10.86 -5.57 -6.71
C ILE A 99 12.30 -5.81 -6.27
N LYS A 100 13.24 -5.14 -6.92
CA LYS A 100 14.65 -5.28 -6.61
C LYS A 100 15.00 -4.72 -5.22
N LYS A 101 14.48 -3.52 -4.90
CA LYS A 101 14.75 -2.86 -3.62
C LYS A 101 14.13 -3.60 -2.45
N TYR A 102 12.94 -4.13 -2.63
CA TYR A 102 12.19 -4.81 -1.57
C TYR A 102 12.12 -6.31 -1.78
N LYS A 103 13.17 -6.88 -2.34
CA LYS A 103 13.27 -8.32 -2.58
C LYS A 103 12.96 -9.10 -1.30
N ASN A 104 12.09 -10.11 -1.41
CA ASN A 104 11.61 -10.92 -0.29
C ASN A 104 10.79 -10.16 0.75
N ARG A 105 10.35 -8.94 0.43
CA ARG A 105 9.56 -8.10 1.31
C ARG A 105 8.24 -7.66 0.67
N ILE A 106 7.83 -8.29 -0.40
CA ILE A 106 6.55 -8.01 -1.08
C ILE A 106 5.73 -9.29 -1.06
N ILE A 107 4.52 -9.21 -0.53
CA ILE A 107 3.58 -10.34 -0.56
C ILE A 107 2.27 -9.91 -1.20
N ASN A 108 1.61 -10.86 -1.84
CA ASN A 108 0.32 -10.66 -2.50
C ASN A 108 -0.73 -11.51 -1.81
N ILE A 109 -1.85 -10.89 -1.49
CA ILE A 109 -2.95 -11.61 -0.84
C ILE A 109 -4.25 -11.52 -1.63
#